data_84c21dfa2132acaba18180b1bd7fe9ea
#
_entry.id   84c21dfa2132acaba18180b1bd7fe9ea
#
_cell.length_a   1.000
_cell.length_b   1.000
_cell.length_c   1.000
_cell.angle_alpha   90.00
_cell.angle_beta   90.00
_cell.angle_gamma   90.00
#
_symmetry.space_group_name_H-M   'P 1'
#
loop_
_entity.id
_entity.type
_entity.pdbx_description
1 polymer ?
#
loop_
_entity_poly.entity_id
_entity_poly.type
_entity_poly.pdbx_seq_one_letter_code
_entity_poly.pdbx_strand_id
1 'polypeptide(L)'
;MKTRWITTVSEMKAFTAETRPRAKSLALVPTMGALHEGHLSLVRRAKIQCDVIVVSIFVNPTQFGPTEDFARYPRSPEKDLELLRSLGMDVVFAPSSREIYPAGFATFVDPGHIATVFEGAIRPTHFRGVTTVVLKLFNIVRPDIAFFGQKDFQQVVVIRRLVEDLNLPVRIVVCPIVREADGLAKSSRNVYLNAEDRKAALLLSRSLKRAEEMAQAGEGDAQKLLEEMRRTFDAEPRVQLDYAAIVNPATLEPVAQVIPGSVALLAARLGSLRLIDNLIFGPHVSTPELKLQLALTTQAADKESSATPRPEIESLRLSIESCRDCAAVSSISLPPGEFLAQYLKRDYPDLHSTRVLVIGRCAPINPAGSPYCLPEAPNRFATRLYDLLGVRNSREFKARFALTDAARCHARGNRVDERTLEYCAKHLREELKVFPNLQSIVILGEDAYLQFQKHILSREPANIKPFKELLKTEGWAQETIRLPWHGQRGVQIFYCYHPTFENKKSPCLAPYLG
;
A
#
# COMPACT_ATOMS: atom_id res chain seq x y z
N MET A 1 -6.50 24.16 -16.43
CA MET A 1 -7.08 25.16 -15.50
C MET A 1 -5.96 25.93 -14.83
N LYS A 2 -6.22 27.19 -14.41
CA LYS A 2 -5.20 28.00 -13.69
C LYS A 2 -5.21 27.58 -12.23
N THR A 3 -4.06 27.17 -11.67
CA THR A 3 -3.91 26.84 -10.24
C THR A 3 -4.40 28.00 -9.35
N ARG A 4 -5.36 27.73 -8.49
CA ARG A 4 -5.90 28.73 -7.56
C ARG A 4 -4.99 28.82 -6.32
N TRP A 5 -4.55 30.05 -6.00
CA TRP A 5 -3.75 30.35 -4.81
C TRP A 5 -4.64 30.93 -3.74
N ILE A 6 -4.80 30.27 -2.62
CA ILE A 6 -5.68 30.63 -1.50
C ILE A 6 -4.82 30.89 -0.27
N THR A 7 -5.05 32.01 0.41
CA THR A 7 -4.25 32.43 1.58
C THR A 7 -5.04 32.54 2.87
N THR A 8 -6.37 32.55 2.80
CA THR A 8 -7.21 32.69 4.00
C THR A 8 -8.00 31.41 4.30
N VAL A 9 -8.25 31.16 5.57
CA VAL A 9 -9.09 30.05 6.03
C VAL A 9 -10.52 30.17 5.49
N SER A 10 -11.05 31.40 5.44
CA SER A 10 -12.41 31.66 4.92
C SER A 10 -12.55 31.25 3.45
N GLU A 11 -11.61 31.70 2.59
CA GLU A 11 -11.60 31.33 1.17
C GLU A 11 -11.43 29.82 0.95
N MET A 12 -10.57 29.16 1.76
CA MET A 12 -10.37 27.73 1.65
C MET A 12 -11.64 26.95 2.02
N LYS A 13 -12.34 27.34 3.08
CA LYS A 13 -13.62 26.76 3.45
C LYS A 13 -14.69 27.00 2.38
N ALA A 14 -14.75 28.21 1.81
CA ALA A 14 -15.67 28.53 0.71
C ALA A 14 -15.38 27.66 -0.52
N PHE A 15 -14.11 27.53 -0.92
CA PHE A 15 -13.69 26.64 -2.00
C PHE A 15 -14.12 25.20 -1.74
N THR A 16 -13.89 24.70 -0.53
CA THR A 16 -14.29 23.32 -0.17
C THR A 16 -15.81 23.14 -0.27
N ALA A 17 -16.59 24.10 0.24
CA ALA A 17 -18.06 24.04 0.19
C ALA A 17 -18.58 24.07 -1.27
N GLU A 18 -17.97 24.87 -2.14
CA GLU A 18 -18.30 24.94 -3.57
C GLU A 18 -17.91 23.64 -4.33
N THR A 19 -16.78 23.05 -3.95
CA THR A 19 -16.18 21.89 -4.63
C THR A 19 -16.88 20.58 -4.26
N ARG A 20 -17.25 20.40 -2.99
CA ARG A 20 -17.83 19.15 -2.47
C ARG A 20 -19.05 18.61 -3.23
N PRO A 21 -20.03 19.42 -3.68
CA PRO A 21 -21.14 18.91 -4.45
C PRO A 21 -20.76 18.40 -5.85
N ARG A 22 -19.61 18.86 -6.38
CA ARG A 22 -19.17 18.60 -7.77
C ARG A 22 -18.09 17.54 -7.89
N ALA A 23 -17.22 17.44 -6.87
CA ALA A 23 -16.09 16.49 -6.82
C ALA A 23 -16.45 15.26 -5.99
N LYS A 24 -16.14 14.08 -6.51
CA LYS A 24 -16.34 12.80 -5.82
C LYS A 24 -15.34 12.61 -4.68
N SER A 25 -14.12 13.18 -4.84
CA SER A 25 -13.03 13.01 -3.88
C SER A 25 -12.10 14.22 -3.83
N LEU A 26 -11.73 14.61 -2.62
CA LEU A 26 -10.82 15.72 -2.32
C LEU A 26 -9.58 15.21 -1.58
N ALA A 27 -8.41 15.48 -2.13
CA ALA A 27 -7.13 15.17 -1.52
C ALA A 27 -6.51 16.36 -0.81
N LEU A 28 -5.76 16.09 0.27
CA LEU A 28 -4.84 17.03 0.88
C LEU A 28 -3.41 16.47 0.85
N VAL A 29 -2.46 17.28 0.42
CA VAL A 29 -1.02 17.03 0.53
C VAL A 29 -0.44 18.12 1.42
N PRO A 30 -0.26 17.89 2.73
CA PRO A 30 0.32 18.87 3.63
C PRO A 30 1.83 18.99 3.41
N THR A 31 2.32 20.22 3.23
CA THR A 31 3.75 20.53 3.10
C THR A 31 4.14 21.79 3.84
N MET A 32 5.43 21.96 4.07
CA MET A 32 6.00 23.20 4.59
C MET A 32 6.63 24.08 3.50
N GLY A 33 6.44 23.75 2.21
CA GLY A 33 7.12 24.41 1.10
C GLY A 33 8.53 23.91 0.86
N ALA A 34 9.33 24.66 0.09
CA ALA A 34 10.61 24.21 -0.45
C ALA A 34 10.49 22.84 -1.13
N LEU A 35 9.54 22.75 -2.06
CA LEU A 35 9.12 21.52 -2.67
C LEU A 35 10.25 20.85 -3.45
N HIS A 36 10.29 19.54 -3.33
CA HIS A 36 11.23 18.68 -4.04
C HIS A 36 10.51 17.40 -4.50
N GLU A 37 11.19 16.55 -5.23
CA GLU A 37 10.64 15.34 -5.82
C GLU A 37 9.89 14.44 -4.82
N GLY A 38 10.33 14.40 -3.54
CA GLY A 38 9.62 13.71 -2.48
C GLY A 38 8.19 14.24 -2.28
N HIS A 39 7.99 15.57 -2.28
CA HIS A 39 6.65 16.18 -2.19
C HIS A 39 5.86 15.99 -3.49
N LEU A 40 6.52 16.14 -4.65
CA LEU A 40 5.86 15.98 -5.95
C LEU A 40 5.37 14.54 -6.17
N SER A 41 6.03 13.53 -5.60
CA SER A 41 5.56 12.15 -5.63
C SER A 41 4.22 11.95 -4.90
N LEU A 42 4.01 12.65 -3.75
CA LEU A 42 2.74 12.66 -3.04
C LEU A 42 1.63 13.27 -3.90
N VAL A 43 1.95 14.40 -4.55
CA VAL A 43 1.02 15.11 -5.43
C VAL A 43 0.62 14.23 -6.61
N ARG A 44 1.57 13.56 -7.29
CA ARG A 44 1.27 12.62 -8.37
C ARG A 44 0.40 11.46 -7.89
N ARG A 45 0.68 10.95 -6.69
CA ARG A 45 -0.12 9.88 -6.10
C ARG A 45 -1.55 10.34 -5.80
N ALA A 46 -1.71 11.57 -5.30
CA ALA A 46 -3.02 12.18 -5.06
C ALA A 46 -3.82 12.33 -6.36
N LYS A 47 -3.17 12.76 -7.46
CA LYS A 47 -3.82 12.91 -8.79
C LYS A 47 -4.36 11.61 -9.36
N ILE A 48 -3.78 10.46 -9.00
CA ILE A 48 -4.26 9.16 -9.45
C ILE A 48 -5.52 8.73 -8.67
N GLN A 49 -5.70 9.24 -7.44
CA GLN A 49 -6.72 8.75 -6.52
C GLN A 49 -7.88 9.71 -6.26
N CYS A 50 -7.70 11.00 -6.56
CA CYS A 50 -8.69 12.03 -6.23
C CYS A 50 -8.96 12.97 -7.39
N ASP A 51 -10.18 13.53 -7.42
CA ASP A 51 -10.64 14.43 -8.47
C ASP A 51 -10.08 15.85 -8.28
N VAL A 52 -9.99 16.31 -7.02
CA VAL A 52 -9.47 17.65 -6.67
C VAL A 52 -8.35 17.51 -5.64
N ILE A 53 -7.25 18.21 -5.87
CA ILE A 53 -6.08 18.16 -5.00
C ILE A 53 -5.79 19.53 -4.43
N VAL A 54 -5.74 19.60 -3.09
CA VAL A 54 -5.25 20.74 -2.33
C VAL A 54 -3.85 20.44 -1.82
N VAL A 55 -2.87 21.23 -2.19
CA VAL A 55 -1.53 21.21 -1.59
C VAL A 55 -1.44 22.36 -0.60
N SER A 56 -1.18 22.08 0.69
CA SER A 56 -0.91 23.16 1.62
C SER A 56 0.59 23.46 1.68
N ILE A 57 0.92 24.76 1.74
CA ILE A 57 2.28 25.28 1.96
C ILE A 57 2.23 26.12 3.23
N PHE A 58 2.65 25.53 4.36
CA PHE A 58 2.62 26.21 5.64
C PHE A 58 3.77 25.78 6.55
N VAL A 59 4.72 26.68 6.80
CA VAL A 59 5.79 26.46 7.79
C VAL A 59 5.19 26.67 9.18
N ASN A 60 4.87 25.59 9.86
CA ASN A 60 4.14 25.62 11.13
C ASN A 60 5.07 26.02 12.30
N PRO A 61 4.89 27.20 12.91
CA PRO A 61 5.78 27.63 13.99
C PRO A 61 5.71 26.76 15.24
N THR A 62 4.56 26.14 15.51
CA THR A 62 4.34 25.39 16.77
C THR A 62 5.02 24.03 16.82
N GLN A 63 5.54 23.54 15.68
CA GLN A 63 6.29 22.28 15.63
C GLN A 63 7.81 22.45 15.70
N PHE A 64 8.29 23.69 15.84
CA PHE A 64 9.71 24.00 16.00
C PHE A 64 10.01 24.37 17.44
N GLY A 65 11.06 23.79 17.99
CA GLY A 65 11.61 24.20 19.28
C GLY A 65 12.35 25.57 19.19
N PRO A 66 12.66 26.19 20.33
CA PRO A 66 13.32 27.50 20.37
C PRO A 66 14.68 27.54 19.66
N THR A 67 15.38 26.42 19.60
CA THR A 67 16.73 26.30 19.02
C THR A 67 16.73 25.70 17.62
N GLU A 68 15.55 25.39 17.05
CA GLU A 68 15.44 24.79 15.74
C GLU A 68 15.45 25.80 14.58
N ASP A 69 15.53 25.32 13.37
CA ASP A 69 15.79 26.07 12.14
C ASP A 69 14.57 26.85 11.59
N PHE A 70 13.56 27.19 12.40
CA PHE A 70 12.33 27.86 11.94
C PHE A 70 12.60 29.13 11.14
N ALA A 71 13.49 30.00 11.63
CA ALA A 71 13.82 31.26 10.95
C ALA A 71 14.58 31.04 9.63
N ARG A 72 15.39 29.98 9.56
CA ARG A 72 16.21 29.62 8.39
C ARG A 72 15.55 28.59 7.48
N TYR A 73 14.38 28.06 7.86
CA TYR A 73 13.70 27.04 7.06
C TYR A 73 13.48 27.55 5.63
N PRO A 74 13.84 26.77 4.58
CA PRO A 74 13.77 27.23 3.21
C PRO A 74 12.35 27.62 2.80
N ARG A 75 12.22 28.77 2.14
CA ARG A 75 10.95 29.28 1.61
C ARG A 75 11.18 29.76 0.19
N SER A 76 10.46 29.19 -0.76
CA SER A 76 10.56 29.52 -2.19
C SER A 76 9.18 29.46 -2.86
N PRO A 77 8.24 30.36 -2.44
CA PRO A 77 6.84 30.26 -2.86
C PRO A 77 6.64 30.32 -4.37
N GLU A 78 7.42 31.14 -5.07
CA GLU A 78 7.35 31.27 -6.54
C GLU A 78 7.75 29.95 -7.22
N LYS A 79 8.87 29.36 -6.81
CA LYS A 79 9.36 28.07 -7.33
C LYS A 79 8.40 26.94 -6.98
N ASP A 80 7.88 26.92 -5.76
CA ASP A 80 6.90 25.92 -5.32
C ASP A 80 5.63 26.00 -6.17
N LEU A 81 5.13 27.23 -6.43
CA LEU A 81 3.97 27.46 -7.27
C LEU A 81 4.21 27.03 -8.73
N GLU A 82 5.40 27.32 -9.28
CA GLU A 82 5.78 26.87 -10.63
C GLU A 82 5.77 25.34 -10.74
N LEU A 83 6.39 24.64 -9.78
CA LEU A 83 6.42 23.19 -9.71
C LEU A 83 4.99 22.60 -9.62
N LEU A 84 4.13 23.20 -8.80
CA LEU A 84 2.74 22.73 -8.66
C LEU A 84 1.91 23.01 -9.91
N ARG A 85 2.12 24.15 -10.57
CA ARG A 85 1.48 24.48 -11.86
C ARG A 85 1.88 23.50 -12.97
N SER A 86 3.16 23.13 -13.05
CA SER A 86 3.63 22.16 -14.04
C SER A 86 2.98 20.78 -13.86
N LEU A 87 2.56 20.44 -12.64
CA LEU A 87 1.80 19.23 -12.35
C LEU A 87 0.28 19.41 -12.54
N GLY A 88 -0.19 20.59 -12.93
CA GLY A 88 -1.62 20.87 -13.11
C GLY A 88 -2.42 20.76 -11.82
N MET A 89 -1.93 21.39 -10.74
CA MET A 89 -2.64 21.40 -9.45
C MET A 89 -3.84 22.32 -9.48
N ASP A 90 -4.90 21.91 -8.78
CA ASP A 90 -6.14 22.67 -8.70
C ASP A 90 -6.00 23.85 -7.73
N VAL A 91 -5.51 23.56 -6.52
CA VAL A 91 -5.45 24.54 -5.43
C VAL A 91 -4.17 24.41 -4.62
N VAL A 92 -3.59 25.56 -4.31
CA VAL A 92 -2.54 25.72 -3.30
C VAL A 92 -3.11 26.56 -2.15
N PHE A 93 -3.08 25.99 -0.95
CA PHE A 93 -3.46 26.68 0.28
C PHE A 93 -2.21 27.10 1.04
N ALA A 94 -1.90 28.39 1.02
CA ALA A 94 -0.69 28.98 1.61
C ALA A 94 -1.04 30.07 2.65
N PRO A 95 -1.60 29.66 3.82
CA PRO A 95 -2.04 30.62 4.84
C PRO A 95 -0.86 31.21 5.60
N SER A 96 -1.07 32.41 6.15
CA SER A 96 -0.15 32.98 7.13
C SER A 96 -0.27 32.31 8.50
N SER A 97 0.72 32.53 9.37
CA SER A 97 0.66 32.02 10.75
C SER A 97 -0.52 32.62 11.53
N ARG A 98 -0.92 33.88 11.25
CA ARG A 98 -2.07 34.52 11.88
C ARG A 98 -3.41 33.92 11.42
N GLU A 99 -3.49 33.41 10.21
CA GLU A 99 -4.66 32.70 9.71
C GLU A 99 -4.86 31.36 10.43
N ILE A 100 -3.78 30.60 10.62
CA ILE A 100 -3.85 29.31 11.31
C ILE A 100 -3.93 29.47 12.83
N TYR A 101 -3.19 30.42 13.39
CA TYR A 101 -3.14 30.71 14.82
C TYR A 101 -3.47 32.18 15.07
N PRO A 102 -4.76 32.55 15.12
CA PRO A 102 -5.18 33.92 15.40
C PRO A 102 -4.82 34.31 16.84
N ALA A 103 -4.88 35.63 17.13
CA ALA A 103 -4.68 36.14 18.48
C ALA A 103 -5.63 35.46 19.48
N GLY A 104 -5.10 35.03 20.62
CA GLY A 104 -5.85 34.28 21.62
C GLY A 104 -5.95 32.76 21.36
N PHE A 105 -5.31 32.22 20.34
CA PHE A 105 -5.25 30.78 20.13
C PHE A 105 -4.58 30.07 21.31
N ALA A 106 -5.28 29.10 21.92
CA ALA A 106 -4.81 28.39 23.13
C ALA A 106 -5.00 26.87 23.10
N THR A 107 -5.78 26.35 22.16
CA THR A 107 -6.13 24.92 22.10
C THR A 107 -5.12 24.13 21.28
N PHE A 108 -4.56 23.07 21.88
CA PHE A 108 -3.63 22.16 21.22
C PHE A 108 -4.12 20.72 21.32
N VAL A 109 -3.64 19.87 20.42
CA VAL A 109 -3.88 18.44 20.42
C VAL A 109 -2.62 17.72 20.87
N ASP A 110 -2.69 17.04 22.01
CA ASP A 110 -1.60 16.23 22.53
C ASP A 110 -1.78 14.77 22.08
N PRO A 111 -0.83 14.19 21.34
CA PRO A 111 -0.92 12.82 20.87
C PRO A 111 -0.50 11.75 21.90
N GLY A 112 -0.18 12.14 23.15
CA GLY A 112 0.15 11.22 24.24
C GLY A 112 1.51 10.53 24.07
N HIS A 113 1.64 9.32 24.63
CA HIS A 113 2.93 8.62 24.76
C HIS A 113 3.65 8.37 23.42
N ILE A 114 2.94 8.09 22.35
CA ILE A 114 3.53 7.83 21.02
C ILE A 114 4.37 9.01 20.49
N ALA A 115 4.14 10.19 21.03
CA ALA A 115 4.85 11.43 20.70
C ALA A 115 6.00 11.77 21.66
N THR A 116 6.31 10.90 22.63
CA THR A 116 7.37 11.16 23.64
C THR A 116 8.62 10.32 23.42
N VAL A 117 8.61 9.41 22.46
CA VAL A 117 9.74 8.53 22.10
C VAL A 117 10.44 9.06 20.82
N PHE A 118 11.66 8.62 20.57
CA PHE A 118 12.46 8.93 19.36
C PHE A 118 12.48 10.42 19.01
N GLU A 119 11.87 10.83 17.88
CA GLU A 119 11.76 12.25 17.49
C GLU A 119 11.12 13.09 18.60
N GLY A 120 10.10 12.58 19.26
CA GLY A 120 9.40 13.29 20.31
C GLY A 120 10.21 13.46 21.59
N ALA A 121 11.10 12.50 21.91
CA ALA A 121 12.03 12.61 23.05
C ALA A 121 13.05 13.74 22.82
N ILE A 122 13.51 13.91 21.58
CA ILE A 122 14.49 14.93 21.20
C ILE A 122 13.81 16.31 20.99
N ARG A 123 12.55 16.29 20.55
CA ARG A 123 11.75 17.46 20.17
C ARG A 123 10.40 17.47 20.92
N PRO A 124 10.37 17.69 22.23
CA PRO A 124 9.19 17.39 23.08
C PRO A 124 7.87 18.07 22.66
N THR A 125 7.90 19.23 21.98
CA THR A 125 6.70 19.94 21.53
C THR A 125 6.34 19.68 20.07
N HIS A 126 7.19 18.96 19.34
CA HIS A 126 7.09 18.79 17.91
C HIS A 126 5.74 18.17 17.49
N PHE A 127 5.43 16.99 18.01
CA PHE A 127 4.23 16.27 17.59
C PHE A 127 2.94 16.92 18.08
N ARG A 128 2.94 17.61 19.21
CA ARG A 128 1.82 18.45 19.63
C ARG A 128 1.54 19.56 18.61
N GLY A 129 2.61 20.15 18.05
CA GLY A 129 2.49 21.11 16.96
C GLY A 129 1.97 20.49 15.66
N VAL A 130 2.47 19.29 15.30
CA VAL A 130 2.06 18.56 14.10
C VAL A 130 0.60 18.13 14.16
N THR A 131 0.16 17.49 15.25
CA THR A 131 -1.23 17.06 15.41
C THR A 131 -2.21 18.22 15.39
N THR A 132 -1.83 19.33 16.02
CA THR A 132 -2.65 20.56 16.04
C THR A 132 -2.82 21.12 14.63
N VAL A 133 -1.74 21.32 13.88
CA VAL A 133 -1.85 21.89 12.52
C VAL A 133 -2.55 20.93 11.56
N VAL A 134 -2.25 19.64 11.64
CA VAL A 134 -2.88 18.65 10.75
C VAL A 134 -4.38 18.57 11.01
N LEU A 135 -4.82 18.56 12.26
CA LEU A 135 -6.24 18.60 12.60
C LEU A 135 -6.91 19.88 12.08
N LYS A 136 -6.26 21.04 12.22
CA LYS A 136 -6.77 22.30 11.66
C LYS A 136 -6.90 22.22 10.14
N LEU A 137 -5.90 21.71 9.45
CA LEU A 137 -5.94 21.51 7.99
C LEU A 137 -7.07 20.55 7.58
N PHE A 138 -7.27 19.45 8.31
CA PHE A 138 -8.37 18.53 8.05
C PHE A 138 -9.75 19.20 8.22
N ASN A 139 -9.92 20.01 9.25
CA ASN A 139 -11.17 20.76 9.47
C ASN A 139 -11.40 21.90 8.46
N ILE A 140 -10.33 22.51 7.93
CA ILE A 140 -10.41 23.61 6.95
C ILE A 140 -10.68 23.04 5.55
N VAL A 141 -9.88 22.06 5.12
CA VAL A 141 -9.93 21.47 3.77
C VAL A 141 -10.99 20.38 3.68
N ARG A 142 -11.23 19.64 4.76
CA ARG A 142 -12.16 18.51 4.85
C ARG A 142 -11.87 17.44 3.77
N PRO A 143 -10.62 16.94 3.67
CA PRO A 143 -10.26 15.98 2.63
C PRO A 143 -10.87 14.61 2.89
N ASP A 144 -11.09 13.82 1.82
CA ASP A 144 -11.39 12.39 1.93
C ASP A 144 -10.12 11.57 2.13
N ILE A 145 -9.01 12.07 1.54
CA ILE A 145 -7.72 11.40 1.59
C ILE A 145 -6.62 12.44 1.85
N ALA A 146 -5.72 12.13 2.80
CA ALA A 146 -4.52 12.93 3.02
C ALA A 146 -3.26 12.08 2.77
N PHE A 147 -2.27 12.67 2.09
CA PHE A 147 -1.06 12.00 1.64
C PHE A 147 0.14 12.46 2.43
N PHE A 148 0.90 11.52 2.99
CA PHE A 148 2.10 11.76 3.78
C PHE A 148 3.26 10.90 3.29
N GLY A 149 4.50 11.40 3.45
CA GLY A 149 5.70 10.65 3.10
C GLY A 149 6.12 9.69 4.22
N GLN A 150 6.48 8.45 3.85
CA GLN A 150 7.06 7.47 4.78
C GLN A 150 8.32 7.99 5.48
N LYS A 151 9.06 8.90 4.84
CA LYS A 151 10.32 9.45 5.40
C LYS A 151 10.14 9.94 6.84
N ASP A 152 9.06 10.60 7.14
CA ASP A 152 8.71 11.09 8.48
C ASP A 152 7.82 10.05 9.19
N PHE A 153 8.38 8.83 9.39
CA PHE A 153 7.61 7.65 9.77
C PHE A 153 6.83 7.84 11.08
N GLN A 154 7.49 8.33 12.13
CA GLN A 154 6.81 8.57 13.41
C GLN A 154 5.68 9.59 13.26
N GLN A 155 5.86 10.62 12.43
CA GLN A 155 4.78 11.57 12.11
C GLN A 155 3.58 10.85 11.50
N VAL A 156 3.80 9.92 10.59
CA VAL A 156 2.72 9.12 9.98
C VAL A 156 1.97 8.32 11.05
N VAL A 157 2.70 7.68 11.97
CA VAL A 157 2.08 6.89 13.05
C VAL A 157 1.25 7.77 13.97
N VAL A 158 1.79 8.92 14.38
CA VAL A 158 1.09 9.92 15.21
C VAL A 158 -0.18 10.45 14.51
N ILE A 159 -0.11 10.73 13.20
CA ILE A 159 -1.27 11.21 12.44
C ILE A 159 -2.33 10.12 12.26
N ARG A 160 -1.94 8.86 12.05
CA ARG A 160 -2.88 7.73 12.01
C ARG A 160 -3.62 7.60 13.35
N ARG A 161 -2.90 7.68 14.45
CA ARG A 161 -3.48 7.65 15.80
C ARG A 161 -4.44 8.83 16.01
N LEU A 162 -4.08 10.05 15.59
CA LEU A 162 -4.95 11.22 15.63
C LEU A 162 -6.27 10.97 14.87
N VAL A 163 -6.19 10.39 13.67
CA VAL A 163 -7.37 10.09 12.84
C VAL A 163 -8.26 9.04 13.50
N GLU A 164 -7.67 7.99 14.03
CA GLU A 164 -8.37 6.91 14.71
C GLU A 164 -9.04 7.37 16.00
N ASP A 165 -8.27 7.97 16.92
CA ASP A 165 -8.76 8.37 18.24
C ASP A 165 -9.82 9.47 18.18
N LEU A 166 -9.73 10.39 17.22
CA LEU A 166 -10.69 11.49 17.05
C LEU A 166 -11.78 11.18 15.99
N ASN A 167 -11.85 9.94 15.50
CA ASN A 167 -12.84 9.48 14.53
C ASN A 167 -12.95 10.41 13.29
N LEU A 168 -11.80 10.86 12.77
CA LEU A 168 -11.79 11.79 11.66
C LEU A 168 -12.12 11.06 10.34
N PRO A 169 -13.05 11.58 9.51
CA PRO A 169 -13.46 10.93 8.27
C PRO A 169 -12.45 11.17 7.13
N VAL A 170 -11.17 10.89 7.39
CA VAL A 170 -10.08 11.05 6.42
C VAL A 170 -9.24 9.78 6.35
N ARG A 171 -8.94 9.30 5.16
CA ARG A 171 -8.04 8.18 4.93
C ARG A 171 -6.60 8.69 4.77
N ILE A 172 -5.66 8.11 5.52
CA ILE A 172 -4.24 8.44 5.40
C ILE A 172 -3.58 7.48 4.39
N VAL A 173 -2.96 8.06 3.37
CA VAL A 173 -2.13 7.34 2.39
C VAL A 173 -0.67 7.69 2.62
N VAL A 174 0.15 6.66 2.83
CA VAL A 174 1.60 6.81 3.02
C VAL A 174 2.29 6.51 1.70
N CYS A 175 3.14 7.42 1.25
CA CYS A 175 3.92 7.25 0.03
C CYS A 175 5.36 6.90 0.35
N PRO A 176 6.01 6.01 -0.45
CA PRO A 176 7.38 5.57 -0.23
C PRO A 176 8.39 6.72 -0.19
N ILE A 177 9.53 6.46 0.44
CA ILE A 177 10.66 7.41 0.46
C ILE A 177 11.20 7.57 -0.95
N VAL A 178 11.29 8.81 -1.41
CA VAL A 178 12.04 9.16 -2.62
C VAL A 178 13.48 9.42 -2.22
N ARG A 179 14.41 8.76 -2.92
CA ARG A 179 15.86 8.89 -2.70
C ARG A 179 16.52 9.61 -3.87
N GLU A 180 17.62 10.27 -3.59
CA GLU A 180 18.52 10.80 -4.61
C GLU A 180 19.34 9.66 -5.24
N ALA A 181 20.00 9.91 -6.36
CA ALA A 181 20.73 8.87 -7.11
C ALA A 181 21.80 8.14 -6.26
N ASP A 182 22.34 8.83 -5.25
CA ASP A 182 23.34 8.28 -4.31
C ASP A 182 22.71 7.52 -3.11
N GLY A 183 21.37 7.47 -3.04
CA GLY A 183 20.64 6.76 -1.99
C GLY A 183 20.18 7.63 -0.82
N LEU A 184 20.61 8.90 -0.73
CA LEU A 184 20.16 9.81 0.33
C LEU A 184 18.67 10.07 0.24
N ALA A 185 17.94 9.97 1.36
CA ALA A 185 16.51 10.32 1.40
C ALA A 185 16.31 11.79 1.05
N LYS A 186 15.37 12.08 0.13
CA LYS A 186 15.10 13.45 -0.33
C LYS A 186 14.55 14.30 0.81
N SER A 187 15.18 15.45 1.05
CA SER A 187 14.79 16.38 2.11
C SER A 187 15.08 17.82 1.68
N SER A 188 14.21 18.77 2.09
CA SER A 188 14.46 20.21 1.89
C SER A 188 15.75 20.67 2.58
N ARG A 189 16.19 19.95 3.63
CA ARG A 189 17.42 20.26 4.37
C ARG A 189 18.71 19.79 3.66
N ASN A 190 18.60 18.95 2.62
CA ASN A 190 19.81 18.47 1.88
C ASN A 190 20.58 19.62 1.22
N VAL A 191 19.94 20.77 0.98
CA VAL A 191 20.60 21.96 0.41
C VAL A 191 21.67 22.57 1.34
N TYR A 192 21.65 22.24 2.62
CA TYR A 192 22.65 22.70 3.59
C TYR A 192 23.90 21.83 3.65
N LEU A 193 23.88 20.65 3.01
CA LEU A 193 25.03 19.74 2.99
C LEU A 193 26.08 20.22 2.00
N ASN A 194 27.29 20.46 2.49
CA ASN A 194 28.47 20.58 1.63
C ASN A 194 28.86 19.19 1.08
N ALA A 195 29.85 19.11 0.19
CA ALA A 195 30.25 17.88 -0.48
C ALA A 195 30.72 16.77 0.49
N GLU A 196 31.41 17.13 1.56
CA GLU A 196 31.90 16.18 2.56
C GLU A 196 30.79 15.72 3.50
N ASP A 197 29.96 16.66 3.97
CA ASP A 197 28.80 16.31 4.80
C ASP A 197 27.80 15.46 4.04
N ARG A 198 27.66 15.69 2.73
CA ARG A 198 26.82 14.86 1.89
C ARG A 198 27.30 13.41 1.81
N LYS A 199 28.61 13.20 1.67
CA LYS A 199 29.19 11.84 1.69
C LYS A 199 28.94 11.16 3.03
N ALA A 200 29.12 11.89 4.11
CA ALA A 200 28.88 11.40 5.47
C ALA A 200 27.38 11.09 5.71
N ALA A 201 26.47 11.92 5.20
CA ALA A 201 25.02 11.70 5.29
C ALA A 201 24.54 10.38 4.65
N LEU A 202 25.28 9.85 3.67
CA LEU A 202 24.95 8.54 3.06
C LEU A 202 25.05 7.37 4.03
N LEU A 203 25.69 7.54 5.19
CA LEU A 203 25.73 6.51 6.22
C LEU A 203 24.33 6.13 6.72
N LEU A 204 23.38 7.08 6.74
CA LEU A 204 22.01 6.79 7.15
C LEU A 204 21.40 5.71 6.24
N SER A 205 21.40 5.92 4.94
CA SER A 205 20.84 4.96 3.99
C SER A 205 21.65 3.66 3.90
N ARG A 206 22.98 3.74 4.04
CA ARG A 206 23.86 2.55 4.04
C ARG A 206 23.62 1.68 5.28
N SER A 207 23.49 2.28 6.46
CA SER A 207 23.20 1.59 7.71
C SER A 207 21.87 0.82 7.62
N LEU A 208 20.82 1.47 7.12
CA LEU A 208 19.51 0.83 6.91
C LEU A 208 19.59 -0.31 5.89
N LYS A 209 20.29 -0.09 4.78
CA LYS A 209 20.48 -1.11 3.75
C LYS A 209 21.23 -2.32 4.29
N ARG A 210 22.27 -2.10 5.10
CA ARG A 210 23.03 -3.18 5.73
C ARG A 210 22.17 -4.03 6.65
N ALA A 211 21.32 -3.38 7.46
CA ALA A 211 20.36 -4.10 8.30
C ALA A 211 19.35 -4.89 7.46
N GLU A 212 18.89 -4.34 6.34
CA GLU A 212 18.00 -5.06 5.40
C GLU A 212 18.68 -6.29 4.80
N GLU A 213 19.93 -6.16 4.35
CA GLU A 213 20.72 -7.27 3.79
C GLU A 213 20.91 -8.41 4.81
N MET A 214 21.23 -8.07 6.07
CA MET A 214 21.37 -9.07 7.15
C MET A 214 20.03 -9.76 7.43
N ALA A 215 18.94 -9.00 7.50
CA ALA A 215 17.62 -9.55 7.70
C ALA A 215 17.19 -10.47 6.54
N GLN A 216 17.50 -10.11 5.30
CA GLN A 216 17.28 -10.95 4.11
C GLN A 216 18.14 -12.22 4.13
N ALA A 217 19.36 -12.15 4.67
CA ALA A 217 20.23 -13.30 4.90
C ALA A 217 19.77 -14.19 6.07
N GLY A 218 18.67 -13.78 6.74
CA GLY A 218 18.01 -14.56 7.78
C GLY A 218 18.41 -14.22 9.20
N GLU A 219 19.06 -13.07 9.46
CA GLU A 219 19.20 -12.57 10.82
C GLU A 219 17.89 -11.91 11.27
N GLY A 220 17.25 -12.48 12.27
CA GLY A 220 15.98 -11.98 12.83
C GLY A 220 16.15 -11.23 14.15
N ASP A 221 17.31 -11.32 14.79
CA ASP A 221 17.57 -10.66 16.07
C ASP A 221 17.73 -9.16 15.86
N ALA A 222 16.78 -8.38 16.40
CA ALA A 222 16.77 -6.92 16.24
C ALA A 222 18.01 -6.27 16.90
N GLN A 223 18.53 -6.83 18.00
CA GLN A 223 19.68 -6.28 18.68
C GLN A 223 20.95 -6.38 17.82
N LYS A 224 21.16 -7.52 17.15
CA LYS A 224 22.31 -7.69 16.24
C LYS A 224 22.24 -6.74 15.04
N LEU A 225 21.03 -6.54 14.49
CA LEU A 225 20.85 -5.57 13.40
C LEU A 225 21.14 -4.15 13.88
N LEU A 226 20.69 -3.77 15.08
CA LEU A 226 20.98 -2.47 15.69
C LEU A 226 22.45 -2.25 15.98
N GLU A 227 23.16 -3.27 16.41
CA GLU A 227 24.63 -3.22 16.62
C GLU A 227 25.35 -2.95 15.31
N GLU A 228 24.99 -3.63 14.23
CA GLU A 228 25.57 -3.39 12.92
C GLU A 228 25.20 -2.01 12.37
N MET A 229 23.95 -1.57 12.57
CA MET A 229 23.53 -0.21 12.22
C MET A 229 24.41 0.84 12.92
N ARG A 230 24.67 0.70 14.21
CA ARG A 230 25.51 1.62 14.99
C ARG A 230 26.96 1.57 14.53
N ARG A 231 27.53 0.39 14.32
CA ARG A 231 28.90 0.20 13.83
C ARG A 231 29.16 0.93 12.51
N THR A 232 28.16 1.08 11.67
CA THR A 232 28.27 1.83 10.41
C THR A 232 28.67 3.29 10.65
N PHE A 233 28.37 3.88 11.81
CA PHE A 233 28.68 5.27 12.15
C PHE A 233 30.04 5.45 12.84
N ASP A 234 30.61 4.38 13.42
CA ASP A 234 31.86 4.46 14.18
C ASP A 234 33.06 4.96 13.33
N ALA A 235 33.02 4.72 12.02
CA ALA A 235 34.08 5.11 11.08
C ALA A 235 33.98 6.59 10.63
N GLU A 236 32.94 7.33 10.99
CA GLU A 236 32.75 8.71 10.50
C GLU A 236 32.37 9.67 11.67
N PRO A 237 33.35 10.24 12.34
CA PRO A 237 33.15 11.05 13.55
C PRO A 237 32.34 12.34 13.32
N ARG A 238 32.17 12.77 12.06
CA ARG A 238 31.30 13.92 11.73
C ARG A 238 29.83 13.64 11.89
N VAL A 239 29.44 12.35 11.93
CA VAL A 239 28.03 11.94 12.05
C VAL A 239 27.79 11.46 13.47
N GLN A 240 27.01 12.21 14.21
CA GLN A 240 26.58 11.81 15.53
C GLN A 240 25.21 11.12 15.44
N LEU A 241 25.17 9.84 15.80
CA LEU A 241 23.91 9.08 15.86
C LEU A 241 23.09 9.54 17.07
N ASP A 242 21.88 10.05 16.84
CA ASP A 242 20.93 10.40 17.91
C ASP A 242 20.22 9.14 18.43
N TYR A 243 19.70 8.33 17.50
CA TYR A 243 19.15 7.02 17.80
C TYR A 243 19.14 6.10 16.57
N ALA A 244 19.16 4.79 16.85
CA ALA A 244 18.76 3.73 15.93
C ALA A 244 17.83 2.79 16.71
N ALA A 245 16.69 2.45 16.12
CA ALA A 245 15.70 1.57 16.74
C ALA A 245 15.01 0.70 15.70
N ILE A 246 14.60 -0.50 16.10
CA ILE A 246 13.73 -1.36 15.28
C ILE A 246 12.43 -1.57 16.08
N VAL A 247 11.32 -1.20 15.48
CA VAL A 247 10.05 -1.02 16.18
C VAL A 247 8.87 -1.67 15.48
N ASN A 248 7.82 -1.90 16.24
CA ASN A 248 6.48 -2.19 15.72
C ASN A 248 5.94 -0.95 14.97
N PRO A 249 5.42 -1.10 13.73
CA PRO A 249 4.97 0.02 12.91
C PRO A 249 3.73 0.76 13.45
N ALA A 250 2.96 0.16 14.33
CA ALA A 250 1.73 0.75 14.86
C ALA A 250 1.92 1.40 16.24
N THR A 251 2.77 0.79 17.10
CA THR A 251 2.95 1.23 18.50
C THR A 251 4.24 1.98 18.76
N LEU A 252 5.22 1.87 17.85
CA LEU A 252 6.61 2.33 18.00
C LEU A 252 7.37 1.65 19.16
N GLU A 253 6.84 0.59 19.73
CA GLU A 253 7.55 -0.20 20.74
C GLU A 253 8.70 -0.98 20.10
N PRO A 254 9.87 -1.06 20.75
CA PRO A 254 10.98 -1.88 20.29
C PRO A 254 10.55 -3.34 20.14
N VAL A 255 11.08 -4.01 19.11
CA VAL A 255 10.87 -5.45 18.90
C VAL A 255 12.17 -6.22 19.13
N ALA A 256 12.07 -7.41 19.74
CA ALA A 256 13.20 -8.29 19.93
C ALA A 256 13.54 -9.07 18.64
N GLN A 257 12.51 -9.43 17.88
CA GLN A 257 12.62 -10.14 16.59
C GLN A 257 12.05 -9.31 15.48
N VAL A 258 12.77 -9.22 14.38
CA VAL A 258 12.32 -8.52 13.17
C VAL A 258 11.40 -9.43 12.37
N ILE A 259 10.20 -8.96 12.15
CA ILE A 259 9.20 -9.62 11.29
C ILE A 259 8.88 -8.72 10.09
N PRO A 260 8.29 -9.26 9.02
CA PRO A 260 7.81 -8.43 7.91
C PRO A 260 6.89 -7.31 8.40
N GLY A 261 7.22 -6.07 8.01
CA GLY A 261 6.52 -4.87 8.47
C GLY A 261 7.17 -4.16 9.66
N SER A 262 8.08 -4.79 10.44
CA SER A 262 8.90 -4.08 11.42
C SER A 262 9.64 -2.90 10.76
N VAL A 263 9.94 -1.85 11.52
CA VAL A 263 10.53 -0.63 10.98
C VAL A 263 11.83 -0.27 11.68
N ALA A 264 12.91 -0.15 10.92
CA ALA A 264 14.13 0.48 11.39
C ALA A 264 14.00 1.99 11.29
N LEU A 265 14.18 2.69 12.39
CA LEU A 265 14.18 4.15 12.51
C LEU A 265 15.59 4.64 12.82
N LEU A 266 15.97 5.76 12.23
CA LEU A 266 17.31 6.28 12.35
C LEU A 266 17.30 7.81 12.32
N ALA A 267 18.01 8.44 13.26
CA ALA A 267 18.32 9.87 13.23
C ALA A 267 19.78 10.13 13.56
N ALA A 268 20.37 11.07 12.84
CA ALA A 268 21.76 11.46 13.05
C ALA A 268 21.96 12.96 12.79
N ARG A 269 23.02 13.51 13.40
CA ARG A 269 23.45 14.91 13.24
C ARG A 269 24.74 15.00 12.47
N LEU A 270 24.80 15.98 11.60
CA LEU A 270 26.03 16.46 10.94
C LEU A 270 26.19 17.95 11.27
N GLY A 271 27.02 18.24 12.24
CA GLY A 271 27.10 19.60 12.81
C GLY A 271 25.75 20.05 13.38
N SER A 272 25.21 21.15 12.86
CA SER A 272 23.89 21.64 13.26
C SER A 272 22.72 21.00 12.50
N LEU A 273 23.00 20.23 11.44
CA LEU A 273 21.96 19.64 10.61
C LEU A 273 21.57 18.26 11.15
N ARG A 274 20.26 18.03 11.30
CA ARG A 274 19.70 16.75 11.71
C ARG A 274 18.96 16.11 10.56
N LEU A 275 19.27 14.84 10.30
CA LEU A 275 18.70 14.02 9.26
C LEU A 275 18.02 12.79 9.86
N ILE A 276 16.95 12.35 9.22
CA ILE A 276 16.23 11.12 9.57
C ILE A 276 16.03 10.26 8.34
N ASP A 277 16.01 8.96 8.56
CA ASP A 277 15.68 7.98 7.54
C ASP A 277 15.02 6.76 8.20
N ASN A 278 14.40 5.90 7.42
CA ASN A 278 13.80 4.66 7.90
C ASN A 278 13.71 3.61 6.81
N LEU A 279 13.51 2.37 7.26
CA LEU A 279 13.31 1.20 6.41
C LEU A 279 12.18 0.36 7.00
N ILE A 280 11.25 -0.08 6.16
CA ILE A 280 10.27 -1.10 6.52
C ILE A 280 10.82 -2.44 6.04
N PHE A 281 11.04 -3.38 6.95
CA PHE A 281 11.51 -4.71 6.60
C PHE A 281 10.47 -5.45 5.76
N GLY A 282 10.92 -5.95 4.62
CA GLY A 282 10.08 -6.69 3.67
C GLY A 282 9.82 -8.14 4.09
N PRO A 283 9.07 -8.90 3.29
CA PRO A 283 8.66 -10.28 3.57
C PRO A 283 9.80 -11.32 3.57
N HIS A 284 11.04 -10.90 3.32
CA HIS A 284 12.21 -11.80 3.29
C HIS A 284 12.95 -11.90 4.63
N VAL A 285 12.43 -11.30 5.69
CA VAL A 285 13.00 -11.44 7.04
C VAL A 285 12.65 -12.84 7.56
N SER A 286 13.67 -13.68 7.67
CA SER A 286 13.51 -15.03 8.23
C SER A 286 13.59 -14.99 9.75
N THR A 287 12.54 -15.38 10.45
CA THR A 287 12.62 -15.65 11.89
C THR A 287 13.35 -16.99 12.15
N PRO A 288 13.92 -17.22 13.35
CA PRO A 288 14.52 -18.53 13.71
C PRO A 288 13.58 -19.71 13.49
N GLU A 289 12.28 -19.53 13.72
CA GLU A 289 11.25 -20.53 13.47
C GLU A 289 11.03 -20.74 11.96
N LEU A 290 11.09 -19.69 11.17
CA LEU A 290 11.04 -19.77 9.71
C LEU A 290 12.31 -20.40 9.15
N LYS A 291 13.50 -20.16 9.78
CA LYS A 291 14.76 -20.86 9.44
C LYS A 291 14.68 -22.35 9.73
N LEU A 292 14.08 -22.74 10.86
CA LEU A 292 13.90 -24.15 11.19
C LEU A 292 12.91 -24.81 10.21
N GLN A 293 11.83 -24.12 9.86
CA GLN A 293 10.89 -24.58 8.83
C GLN A 293 11.53 -24.61 7.44
N LEU A 294 12.32 -23.57 7.05
CA LEU A 294 13.08 -23.58 5.80
C LEU A 294 14.19 -24.65 5.81
N ALA A 295 14.92 -24.85 6.91
CA ALA A 295 15.93 -25.90 7.01
C ALA A 295 15.31 -27.31 6.93
N LEU A 296 14.14 -27.49 7.53
CA LEU A 296 13.36 -28.73 7.41
C LEU A 296 12.78 -28.91 6.01
N THR A 297 12.40 -27.82 5.33
CA THR A 297 11.93 -27.84 3.93
C THR A 297 13.09 -27.92 2.92
N THR A 298 14.26 -27.30 3.18
CA THR A 298 15.43 -27.46 2.31
C THR A 298 16.05 -28.84 2.39
N GLN A 299 16.05 -29.50 3.53
CA GLN A 299 16.44 -30.92 3.60
C GLN A 299 15.45 -31.85 2.86
N ALA A 300 14.19 -31.40 2.70
CA ALA A 300 13.21 -32.06 1.84
C ALA A 300 13.34 -31.60 0.36
N ALA A 301 13.70 -30.33 0.11
CA ALA A 301 13.78 -29.72 -1.22
C ALA A 301 15.09 -30.07 -1.97
N ASP A 302 16.21 -30.29 -1.27
CA ASP A 302 17.44 -30.80 -1.89
C ASP A 302 17.30 -32.26 -2.40
N LYS A 303 16.25 -32.95 -2.00
CA LYS A 303 15.80 -34.22 -2.61
C LYS A 303 14.78 -34.04 -3.74
N GLU A 304 14.20 -32.85 -3.91
CA GLU A 304 13.12 -32.55 -4.88
C GLU A 304 13.48 -31.54 -5.98
N SER A 305 14.70 -30.97 -6.02
CA SER A 305 15.09 -29.96 -7.04
C SER A 305 15.35 -30.54 -8.46
N SER A 306 15.01 -31.82 -8.67
CA SER A 306 14.91 -32.44 -10.00
C SER A 306 13.45 -32.76 -10.38
N ALA A 307 12.46 -32.12 -9.75
CA ALA A 307 11.07 -32.49 -9.95
C ALA A 307 10.53 -31.99 -11.29
N THR A 308 10.24 -32.89 -12.17
CA THR A 308 9.24 -32.83 -13.24
C THR A 308 7.99 -32.09 -12.73
N PRO A 309 7.31 -31.27 -13.58
CA PRO A 309 6.04 -30.63 -13.22
C PRO A 309 5.07 -31.65 -12.66
N ARG A 310 4.40 -31.33 -11.54
CA ARG A 310 3.47 -32.24 -10.89
C ARG A 310 2.38 -32.69 -11.87
N PRO A 311 2.04 -33.98 -11.93
CA PRO A 311 1.11 -34.54 -12.93
C PRO A 311 -0.25 -33.83 -12.95
N GLU A 312 -0.72 -33.36 -11.78
CA GLU A 312 -2.03 -32.68 -11.67
C GLU A 312 -2.04 -31.29 -12.29
N ILE A 313 -0.95 -30.53 -12.11
CA ILE A 313 -0.81 -29.16 -12.69
C ILE A 313 -0.62 -29.28 -14.20
N GLU A 314 0.18 -30.22 -14.63
CA GLU A 314 0.41 -30.48 -16.06
C GLU A 314 -0.86 -30.98 -16.74
N SER A 315 -1.61 -31.86 -16.08
CA SER A 315 -2.93 -32.32 -16.54
C SER A 315 -3.93 -31.17 -16.64
N LEU A 316 -3.99 -30.30 -15.65
CA LEU A 316 -4.83 -29.09 -15.67
C LEU A 316 -4.41 -28.15 -16.80
N ARG A 317 -3.11 -27.92 -16.98
CA ARG A 317 -2.55 -27.09 -18.07
C ARG A 317 -2.95 -27.63 -19.43
N LEU A 318 -2.74 -28.91 -19.67
CA LEU A 318 -3.11 -29.58 -20.93
C LEU A 318 -4.62 -29.56 -21.19
N SER A 319 -5.42 -29.77 -20.15
CA SER A 319 -6.88 -29.69 -20.24
C SER A 319 -7.35 -28.29 -20.66
N ILE A 320 -6.73 -27.22 -20.14
CA ILE A 320 -7.08 -25.85 -20.49
C ILE A 320 -6.54 -25.48 -21.89
N GLU A 321 -5.29 -25.85 -22.21
CA GLU A 321 -4.68 -25.59 -23.52
C GLU A 321 -5.43 -26.28 -24.66
N SER A 322 -5.92 -27.48 -24.42
CA SER A 322 -6.67 -28.27 -25.42
C SER A 322 -8.15 -27.95 -25.48
N CYS A 323 -8.66 -27.11 -24.57
CA CYS A 323 -10.08 -26.76 -24.53
C CYS A 323 -10.54 -26.03 -25.80
N ARG A 324 -11.62 -26.51 -26.40
CA ARG A 324 -12.26 -25.94 -27.61
C ARG A 324 -13.76 -25.71 -27.42
N ASP A 325 -14.25 -25.87 -26.18
CA ASP A 325 -15.68 -25.79 -25.88
C ASP A 325 -16.31 -24.45 -26.25
N CYS A 326 -15.51 -23.39 -26.24
CA CYS A 326 -15.94 -22.04 -26.59
C CYS A 326 -15.67 -21.67 -28.07
N ALA A 327 -15.13 -22.54 -28.89
CA ALA A 327 -14.72 -22.24 -30.27
C ALA A 327 -15.89 -21.76 -31.17
N ALA A 328 -17.14 -22.11 -30.83
CA ALA A 328 -18.35 -21.69 -31.54
C ALA A 328 -18.92 -20.33 -31.06
N VAL A 329 -18.32 -19.73 -30.03
CA VAL A 329 -18.83 -18.47 -29.45
C VAL A 329 -18.13 -17.28 -30.10
N SER A 330 -18.89 -16.46 -30.83
CA SER A 330 -18.38 -15.35 -31.65
C SER A 330 -17.74 -14.20 -30.83
N SER A 331 -17.89 -14.21 -29.53
CA SER A 331 -17.35 -13.18 -28.61
C SER A 331 -15.91 -13.40 -28.17
N ILE A 332 -15.28 -14.55 -28.53
CA ILE A 332 -13.94 -14.91 -28.08
C ILE A 332 -12.89 -14.42 -29.07
N SER A 333 -11.88 -13.68 -28.59
CA SER A 333 -10.81 -13.14 -29.41
C SER A 333 -9.50 -13.94 -29.35
N LEU A 334 -9.28 -14.74 -28.29
CA LEU A 334 -8.10 -15.61 -28.13
C LEU A 334 -8.49 -16.91 -27.43
N PRO A 335 -8.05 -18.07 -27.92
CA PRO A 335 -8.29 -19.37 -27.26
C PRO A 335 -7.47 -19.50 -25.97
N PRO A 336 -7.90 -20.35 -25.02
CA PRO A 336 -7.28 -20.50 -23.69
C PRO A 336 -5.80 -20.87 -23.71
N GLY A 337 -5.36 -21.61 -24.75
CA GLY A 337 -4.04 -22.23 -24.78
C GLY A 337 -2.85 -21.28 -24.81
N GLU A 338 -2.92 -20.18 -25.58
CA GLU A 338 -1.81 -19.21 -25.66
C GLU A 338 -1.71 -18.34 -24.41
N PHE A 339 -2.81 -18.15 -23.75
CA PHE A 339 -2.96 -17.24 -22.65
C PHE A 339 -2.53 -17.85 -21.31
N LEU A 340 -2.97 -19.06 -21.02
CA LEU A 340 -2.71 -19.73 -19.76
C LEU A 340 -1.33 -20.41 -19.70
N ALA A 341 -0.79 -20.82 -20.83
CA ALA A 341 0.55 -21.41 -20.89
C ALA A 341 1.64 -20.43 -20.40
N GLN A 342 1.46 -19.12 -20.64
CA GLN A 342 2.37 -18.10 -20.14
C GLN A 342 2.18 -17.84 -18.64
N TYR A 343 0.96 -17.89 -18.13
CA TYR A 343 0.65 -17.72 -16.72
C TYR A 343 1.15 -18.88 -15.86
N LEU A 344 0.85 -20.11 -16.25
CA LEU A 344 1.28 -21.31 -15.53
C LEU A 344 2.80 -21.52 -15.55
N LYS A 345 3.51 -21.00 -16.56
CA LYS A 345 4.98 -21.11 -16.65
C LYS A 345 5.74 -20.03 -15.87
N ARG A 346 5.18 -18.83 -15.70
CA ARG A 346 5.92 -17.68 -15.15
C ARG A 346 5.48 -17.21 -13.78
N ASP A 347 4.21 -17.30 -13.47
CA ASP A 347 3.60 -16.53 -12.38
C ASP A 347 2.67 -17.35 -11.48
N TYR A 348 2.60 -18.66 -11.65
CA TYR A 348 1.74 -19.47 -10.81
C TYR A 348 2.27 -19.48 -9.38
N PRO A 349 1.45 -19.07 -8.38
CA PRO A 349 1.89 -19.01 -7.01
C PRO A 349 2.27 -20.41 -6.50
N ASP A 350 3.09 -20.44 -5.47
CA ASP A 350 3.35 -21.70 -4.76
C ASP A 350 2.02 -22.23 -4.19
N LEU A 351 1.56 -23.33 -4.76
CA LEU A 351 0.27 -23.94 -4.44
C LEU A 351 0.15 -24.32 -2.97
N HIS A 352 1.26 -24.61 -2.32
CA HIS A 352 1.29 -25.00 -0.90
C HIS A 352 1.25 -23.80 0.04
N SER A 353 1.78 -22.65 -0.36
CA SER A 353 1.75 -21.42 0.42
C SER A 353 0.46 -20.63 0.21
N THR A 354 -0.25 -20.86 -0.89
CA THR A 354 -1.48 -20.14 -1.21
C THR A 354 -2.61 -20.51 -0.25
N ARG A 355 -3.05 -19.55 0.53
CA ARG A 355 -4.18 -19.69 1.46
C ARG A 355 -5.42 -18.97 0.99
N VAL A 356 -5.27 -17.98 0.11
CA VAL A 356 -6.36 -17.16 -0.38
C VAL A 356 -6.36 -17.12 -1.90
N LEU A 357 -7.49 -17.53 -2.51
CA LEU A 357 -7.72 -17.46 -3.95
C LEU A 357 -8.70 -16.34 -4.27
N VAL A 358 -8.35 -15.48 -5.22
CA VAL A 358 -9.22 -14.40 -5.71
C VAL A 358 -9.77 -14.80 -7.07
N ILE A 359 -11.09 -14.77 -7.23
CA ILE A 359 -11.79 -15.15 -8.46
C ILE A 359 -12.45 -13.93 -9.06
N GLY A 360 -12.00 -13.52 -10.26
CA GLY A 360 -12.60 -12.46 -11.06
C GLY A 360 -13.56 -12.99 -12.14
N ARG A 361 -14.04 -12.10 -13.01
CA ARG A 361 -14.96 -12.44 -14.11
C ARG A 361 -14.23 -13.02 -15.30
N CYS A 362 -13.27 -12.29 -15.81
CA CYS A 362 -12.40 -12.67 -16.92
C CYS A 362 -11.11 -11.84 -16.88
N ALA A 363 -10.09 -12.35 -17.53
CA ALA A 363 -8.80 -11.69 -17.62
C ALA A 363 -8.89 -10.35 -18.37
N PRO A 364 -8.34 -9.25 -17.82
CA PRO A 364 -8.26 -7.98 -18.52
C PRO A 364 -7.31 -8.06 -19.72
N ILE A 365 -7.61 -7.34 -20.80
CA ILE A 365 -6.67 -7.15 -21.90
C ILE A 365 -5.50 -6.31 -21.41
N ASN A 366 -4.30 -6.88 -21.40
CA ASN A 366 -3.08 -6.08 -21.38
C ASN A 366 -2.42 -6.17 -22.76
N PRO A 367 -2.28 -5.05 -23.51
CA PRO A 367 -1.58 -5.03 -24.80
C PRO A 367 -0.13 -5.52 -24.73
N ALA A 368 0.48 -5.55 -23.53
CA ALA A 368 1.83 -6.03 -23.29
C ALA A 368 1.92 -7.56 -23.01
N GLY A 369 0.86 -8.32 -23.17
CA GLY A 369 0.93 -9.76 -23.35
C GLY A 369 0.80 -10.64 -22.10
N SER A 370 0.50 -10.12 -20.91
CA SER A 370 0.14 -10.97 -19.77
C SER A 370 -1.11 -10.45 -19.06
N PRO A 371 -2.18 -11.23 -19.06
CA PRO A 371 -3.45 -10.85 -18.47
C PRO A 371 -3.49 -10.90 -16.95
N TYR A 372 -2.63 -11.71 -16.36
CA TYR A 372 -2.52 -11.91 -14.91
C TYR A 372 -1.31 -11.19 -14.32
N CYS A 373 -0.48 -10.55 -15.14
CA CYS A 373 0.51 -9.62 -14.63
C CYS A 373 -0.22 -8.38 -14.14
N LEU A 374 -0.42 -8.35 -12.84
CA LEU A 374 -0.69 -7.09 -12.19
C LEU A 374 0.52 -6.19 -12.52
N PRO A 375 0.34 -5.09 -13.25
CA PRO A 375 1.45 -4.31 -13.77
C PRO A 375 2.31 -3.80 -12.63
N GLU A 376 3.64 -3.67 -12.84
CA GLU A 376 4.54 -3.03 -11.87
C GLU A 376 4.07 -1.61 -11.53
N ALA A 377 3.50 -0.89 -12.52
CA ALA A 377 2.72 0.33 -12.30
C ALA A 377 1.23 -0.05 -12.23
N PRO A 378 0.59 -0.07 -11.06
CA PRO A 378 -0.76 -0.56 -10.91
C PRO A 378 -1.77 0.31 -11.67
N ASN A 379 -2.58 -0.34 -12.51
CA ASN A 379 -3.74 0.29 -13.11
C ASN A 379 -4.87 0.44 -12.05
N ARG A 380 -5.96 1.10 -12.43
CA ARG A 380 -7.10 1.37 -11.52
C ARG A 380 -7.68 0.09 -10.88
N PHE A 381 -7.73 -1.01 -11.62
CA PHE A 381 -8.20 -2.29 -11.10
C PHE A 381 -7.23 -2.86 -10.06
N ALA A 382 -5.93 -2.93 -10.40
CA ALA A 382 -4.91 -3.46 -9.50
C ALA A 382 -4.82 -2.63 -8.20
N THR A 383 -4.87 -1.31 -8.29
CA THR A 383 -4.86 -0.44 -7.09
C THR A 383 -6.03 -0.75 -6.17
N ARG A 384 -7.24 -0.87 -6.71
CA ARG A 384 -8.44 -1.16 -5.91
C ARG A 384 -8.46 -2.59 -5.37
N LEU A 385 -7.94 -3.54 -6.14
CA LEU A 385 -7.78 -4.91 -5.69
C LEU A 385 -6.78 -4.98 -4.53
N TYR A 386 -5.68 -4.24 -4.62
CA TYR A 386 -4.70 -4.14 -3.53
C TYR A 386 -5.30 -3.51 -2.27
N ASP A 387 -6.08 -2.43 -2.43
CA ASP A 387 -6.79 -1.78 -1.31
C ASP A 387 -7.79 -2.75 -0.66
N LEU A 388 -8.55 -3.52 -1.46
CA LEU A 388 -9.50 -4.51 -0.98
C LEU A 388 -8.82 -5.61 -0.14
N LEU A 389 -7.67 -6.08 -0.59
CA LEU A 389 -6.95 -7.20 0.02
C LEU A 389 -5.88 -6.75 1.03
N GLY A 390 -5.70 -5.45 1.24
CA GLY A 390 -4.74 -4.88 2.16
C GLY A 390 -3.28 -5.14 1.75
N VAL A 391 -3.01 -5.17 0.45
CA VAL A 391 -1.66 -5.32 -0.12
C VAL A 391 -1.22 -4.07 -0.87
N ARG A 392 0.07 -3.85 -0.96
CA ARG A 392 0.64 -2.59 -1.47
C ARG A 392 1.04 -2.66 -2.94
N ASN A 393 1.35 -3.82 -3.45
CA ASN A 393 1.89 -4.01 -4.80
C ASN A 393 1.70 -5.46 -5.30
N SER A 394 2.04 -5.69 -6.57
CA SER A 394 1.94 -7.00 -7.23
C SER A 394 2.79 -8.09 -6.57
N ARG A 395 3.94 -7.75 -6.01
CA ARG A 395 4.82 -8.70 -5.33
C ARG A 395 4.18 -9.20 -4.03
N GLU A 396 3.64 -8.28 -3.23
CA GLU A 396 2.93 -8.62 -1.99
C GLU A 396 1.65 -9.42 -2.28
N PHE A 397 0.96 -9.06 -3.36
CA PHE A 397 -0.18 -9.84 -3.84
C PHE A 397 0.24 -11.28 -4.17
N LYS A 398 1.24 -11.46 -5.03
CA LYS A 398 1.72 -12.79 -5.47
C LYS A 398 2.24 -13.67 -4.33
N ALA A 399 2.75 -13.05 -3.26
CA ALA A 399 3.24 -13.79 -2.09
C ALA A 399 2.12 -14.35 -1.19
N ARG A 400 0.90 -13.80 -1.26
CA ARG A 400 -0.21 -14.15 -0.36
C ARG A 400 -1.44 -14.68 -1.06
N PHE A 401 -1.64 -14.32 -2.32
CA PHE A 401 -2.87 -14.53 -3.06
C PHE A 401 -2.59 -15.16 -4.42
N ALA A 402 -3.46 -16.06 -4.83
CA ALA A 402 -3.59 -16.44 -6.22
C ALA A 402 -4.77 -15.69 -6.84
N LEU A 403 -4.63 -15.29 -8.11
CA LEU A 403 -5.72 -14.70 -8.89
C LEU A 403 -6.14 -15.67 -9.98
N THR A 404 -7.42 -15.87 -10.10
CA THR A 404 -8.00 -16.66 -11.20
C THR A 404 -9.27 -16.01 -11.71
N ASP A 405 -9.79 -16.50 -12.81
CA ASP A 405 -11.01 -15.99 -13.42
C ASP A 405 -12.04 -17.09 -13.64
N ALA A 406 -13.31 -16.71 -13.51
CA ALA A 406 -14.43 -17.58 -13.83
C ALA A 406 -14.47 -17.95 -15.32
N ALA A 407 -14.01 -17.05 -16.21
CA ALA A 407 -13.81 -17.34 -17.64
C ALA A 407 -12.32 -17.39 -17.97
N ARG A 408 -11.90 -18.46 -18.64
CA ARG A 408 -10.51 -18.71 -19.07
C ARG A 408 -10.17 -18.11 -20.41
N CYS A 409 -11.16 -17.59 -21.10
CA CYS A 409 -11.03 -17.03 -22.44
C CYS A 409 -11.15 -15.52 -22.39
N HIS A 410 -10.40 -14.86 -23.26
CA HIS A 410 -10.51 -13.44 -23.45
C HIS A 410 -11.70 -13.10 -24.36
N ALA A 411 -12.63 -12.27 -23.87
CA ALA A 411 -13.81 -11.86 -24.60
C ALA A 411 -13.66 -10.46 -25.21
N ARG A 412 -14.15 -10.26 -26.45
CA ARG A 412 -14.17 -8.94 -27.09
C ARG A 412 -15.03 -7.97 -26.28
N GLY A 413 -14.47 -6.79 -25.99
CA GLY A 413 -15.17 -5.73 -25.26
C GLY A 413 -15.44 -6.05 -23.79
N ASN A 414 -14.67 -6.95 -23.16
CA ASN A 414 -14.82 -7.39 -21.76
C ASN A 414 -16.23 -7.94 -21.41
N ARG A 415 -16.97 -8.43 -22.41
CA ARG A 415 -18.26 -9.08 -22.19
C ARG A 415 -18.09 -10.58 -22.39
N VAL A 416 -18.29 -11.35 -21.34
CA VAL A 416 -18.32 -12.81 -21.37
C VAL A 416 -19.78 -13.24 -21.35
N ASP A 417 -20.19 -14.06 -22.29
CA ASP A 417 -21.53 -14.62 -22.30
C ASP A 417 -21.66 -15.77 -21.28
N GLU A 418 -22.88 -16.11 -20.90
CA GLU A 418 -23.18 -17.12 -19.89
C GLU A 418 -22.68 -18.51 -20.31
N ARG A 419 -22.74 -18.87 -21.57
CA ARG A 419 -22.27 -20.17 -22.09
C ARG A 419 -20.75 -20.32 -21.92
N THR A 420 -20.00 -19.26 -22.21
CA THR A 420 -18.54 -19.27 -21.99
C THR A 420 -18.20 -19.47 -20.51
N LEU A 421 -18.93 -18.84 -19.60
CA LEU A 421 -18.75 -19.03 -18.17
C LEU A 421 -19.06 -20.47 -17.74
N GLU A 422 -20.13 -21.06 -18.26
CA GLU A 422 -20.50 -22.46 -18.01
C GLU A 422 -19.42 -23.43 -18.47
N TYR A 423 -18.90 -23.25 -19.69
CA TYR A 423 -17.83 -24.10 -20.21
C TYR A 423 -16.54 -23.99 -19.39
N CYS A 424 -16.23 -22.81 -18.87
CA CYS A 424 -15.02 -22.60 -18.06
C CYS A 424 -15.15 -23.08 -16.62
N ALA A 425 -16.34 -23.28 -16.10
CA ALA A 425 -16.57 -23.65 -14.70
C ALA A 425 -15.93 -25.00 -14.31
N LYS A 426 -15.83 -25.95 -15.27
CA LYS A 426 -15.13 -27.22 -15.04
C LYS A 426 -13.65 -27.00 -14.73
N HIS A 427 -12.99 -26.08 -15.43
CA HIS A 427 -11.58 -25.77 -15.22
C HIS A 427 -11.37 -25.07 -13.88
N LEU A 428 -12.27 -24.17 -13.48
CA LEU A 428 -12.22 -23.54 -12.16
C LEU A 428 -12.35 -24.58 -11.04
N ARG A 429 -13.22 -25.58 -11.21
CA ARG A 429 -13.37 -26.66 -10.23
C ARG A 429 -12.10 -27.49 -10.09
N GLU A 430 -11.45 -27.85 -11.19
CA GLU A 430 -10.19 -28.59 -11.15
C GLU A 430 -9.04 -27.74 -10.56
N GLU A 431 -9.00 -26.45 -10.87
CA GLU A 431 -8.00 -25.54 -10.29
C GLU A 431 -8.16 -25.39 -8.77
N LEU A 432 -9.38 -25.33 -8.25
CA LEU A 432 -9.62 -25.28 -6.80
C LEU A 432 -9.07 -26.52 -6.07
N LYS A 433 -8.99 -27.68 -6.74
CA LYS A 433 -8.45 -28.90 -6.16
C LYS A 433 -6.93 -28.87 -5.97
N VAL A 434 -6.21 -28.10 -6.80
CA VAL A 434 -4.74 -28.03 -6.73
C VAL A 434 -4.20 -27.14 -5.59
N PHE A 435 -5.06 -26.44 -4.85
CA PHE A 435 -4.69 -25.63 -3.69
C PHE A 435 -4.99 -26.37 -2.35
N PRO A 436 -4.08 -27.18 -1.82
CA PRO A 436 -4.37 -28.05 -0.66
C PRO A 436 -4.57 -27.29 0.66
N ASN A 437 -4.02 -26.09 0.76
CA ASN A 437 -4.04 -25.26 1.97
C ASN A 437 -4.96 -24.03 1.87
N LEU A 438 -5.89 -24.04 0.92
CA LEU A 438 -6.83 -22.94 0.71
C LEU A 438 -7.71 -22.73 1.96
N GLN A 439 -7.72 -21.52 2.49
CA GLN A 439 -8.49 -21.12 3.66
C GLN A 439 -9.62 -20.16 3.30
N SER A 440 -9.38 -19.32 2.29
CA SER A 440 -10.34 -18.30 1.88
C SER A 440 -10.42 -18.17 0.36
N ILE A 441 -11.61 -17.84 -0.14
CA ILE A 441 -11.87 -17.50 -1.54
C ILE A 441 -12.52 -16.12 -1.57
N VAL A 442 -11.99 -15.20 -2.34
CA VAL A 442 -12.57 -13.88 -2.58
C VAL A 442 -13.17 -13.82 -3.96
N ILE A 443 -14.46 -13.62 -4.08
CA ILE A 443 -15.20 -13.60 -5.34
C ILE A 443 -15.57 -12.16 -5.70
N LEU A 444 -15.10 -11.70 -6.86
CA LEU A 444 -15.23 -10.33 -7.32
C LEU A 444 -16.30 -10.19 -8.41
N GLY A 445 -17.43 -9.61 -8.04
CA GLY A 445 -18.50 -9.27 -8.98
C GLY A 445 -19.57 -10.34 -9.16
N GLU A 446 -20.68 -9.92 -9.75
CA GLU A 446 -21.92 -10.70 -9.86
C GLU A 446 -21.75 -11.97 -10.73
N ASP A 447 -21.04 -11.86 -11.85
CA ASP A 447 -20.87 -13.00 -12.75
C ASP A 447 -20.01 -14.11 -12.12
N ALA A 448 -18.89 -13.76 -11.49
CA ALA A 448 -18.07 -14.72 -10.76
C ALA A 448 -18.84 -15.37 -9.60
N TYR A 449 -19.68 -14.57 -8.90
CA TYR A 449 -20.55 -15.05 -7.86
C TYR A 449 -21.55 -16.10 -8.39
N LEU A 450 -22.28 -15.77 -9.46
CA LEU A 450 -23.30 -16.66 -10.03
C LEU A 450 -22.67 -17.99 -10.52
N GLN A 451 -21.53 -17.92 -11.19
CA GLN A 451 -20.82 -19.11 -11.65
C GLN A 451 -20.33 -19.98 -10.49
N PHE A 452 -19.78 -19.36 -9.46
CA PHE A 452 -19.33 -20.06 -8.26
C PHE A 452 -20.52 -20.76 -7.56
N GLN A 453 -21.64 -20.07 -7.37
CA GLN A 453 -22.84 -20.64 -6.75
C GLN A 453 -23.41 -21.82 -7.56
N LYS A 454 -23.58 -21.65 -8.87
CA LYS A 454 -24.16 -22.68 -9.75
C LYS A 454 -23.24 -23.90 -9.93
N HIS A 455 -21.98 -23.66 -10.26
CA HIS A 455 -21.11 -24.71 -10.77
C HIS A 455 -20.10 -25.26 -9.76
N ILE A 456 -19.72 -24.49 -8.74
CA ILE A 456 -18.83 -24.96 -7.68
C ILE A 456 -19.61 -25.49 -6.49
N LEU A 457 -20.63 -24.74 -6.05
CA LEU A 457 -21.49 -25.13 -4.93
C LEU A 457 -22.70 -25.95 -5.38
N SER A 458 -22.93 -26.08 -6.67
CA SER A 458 -24.07 -26.83 -7.24
C SER A 458 -25.44 -26.38 -6.67
N ARG A 459 -25.61 -25.08 -6.42
CA ARG A 459 -26.87 -24.51 -5.90
C ARG A 459 -27.87 -24.32 -7.03
N GLU A 460 -29.12 -24.74 -6.80
CA GLU A 460 -30.22 -24.47 -7.70
C GLU A 460 -30.46 -22.96 -7.86
N PRO A 461 -30.76 -22.47 -9.08
CA PRO A 461 -30.95 -21.02 -9.33
C PRO A 461 -31.95 -20.36 -8.38
N ALA A 462 -33.03 -21.04 -8.01
CA ALA A 462 -34.04 -20.53 -7.08
C ALA A 462 -33.50 -20.31 -5.65
N ASN A 463 -32.40 -20.96 -5.28
CA ASN A 463 -31.77 -20.87 -3.96
C ASN A 463 -30.59 -19.89 -3.92
N ILE A 464 -30.26 -19.26 -5.04
CA ILE A 464 -29.16 -18.28 -5.13
C ILE A 464 -29.72 -16.89 -4.81
N LYS A 465 -29.28 -16.29 -3.70
CA LYS A 465 -29.68 -14.91 -3.35
C LYS A 465 -29.17 -13.92 -4.41
N PRO A 466 -30.00 -12.94 -4.83
CA PRO A 466 -29.51 -11.89 -5.72
C PRO A 466 -28.27 -11.18 -5.16
N PHE A 467 -27.23 -11.03 -5.97
CA PHE A 467 -25.95 -10.48 -5.53
C PHE A 467 -26.07 -9.08 -4.91
N LYS A 468 -26.93 -8.24 -5.47
CA LYS A 468 -27.20 -6.90 -4.92
C LYS A 468 -27.87 -6.94 -3.55
N GLU A 469 -28.68 -7.94 -3.27
CA GLU A 469 -29.31 -8.12 -1.97
C GLU A 469 -28.35 -8.67 -0.94
N LEU A 470 -27.46 -9.57 -1.36
CA LEU A 470 -26.41 -10.13 -0.52
C LEU A 470 -25.46 -9.03 0.03
N LEU A 471 -25.17 -8.02 -0.78
CA LEU A 471 -24.21 -6.97 -0.46
C LEU A 471 -24.82 -5.64 0.05
N LYS A 472 -26.13 -5.62 0.35
CA LYS A 472 -26.86 -4.37 0.69
C LYS A 472 -26.28 -3.61 1.88
N THR A 473 -25.82 -4.31 2.91
CA THR A 473 -25.53 -3.70 4.22
C THR A 473 -24.10 -3.16 4.28
N GLU A 474 -23.12 -3.94 3.85
CA GLU A 474 -21.70 -3.63 4.06
C GLU A 474 -20.87 -3.57 2.77
N GLY A 475 -21.48 -3.82 1.61
CA GLY A 475 -20.78 -3.88 0.32
C GLY A 475 -19.98 -5.17 0.12
N TRP A 476 -20.04 -6.09 1.08
CA TRP A 476 -19.49 -7.43 1.05
C TRP A 476 -20.33 -8.40 1.86
N ALA A 477 -20.13 -9.69 1.64
CA ALA A 477 -20.76 -10.76 2.43
C ALA A 477 -19.79 -11.93 2.57
N GLN A 478 -19.98 -12.74 3.61
CA GLN A 478 -19.18 -13.94 3.82
C GLN A 478 -20.05 -15.14 4.14
N GLU A 479 -19.57 -16.31 3.78
CA GLU A 479 -20.10 -17.60 4.24
C GLU A 479 -18.96 -18.61 4.42
N THR A 480 -19.16 -19.62 5.25
CA THR A 480 -18.22 -20.74 5.40
C THR A 480 -18.82 -21.95 4.70
N ILE A 481 -18.09 -22.53 3.78
CA ILE A 481 -18.51 -23.70 3.02
C ILE A 481 -17.53 -24.87 3.20
N ARG A 482 -17.99 -26.07 2.91
CA ARG A 482 -17.13 -27.25 2.79
C ARG A 482 -17.00 -27.62 1.32
N LEU A 483 -15.79 -27.55 0.80
CA LEU A 483 -15.50 -28.04 -0.54
C LEU A 483 -15.25 -29.56 -0.47
N PRO A 484 -15.89 -30.37 -1.34
CA PRO A 484 -15.83 -31.84 -1.25
C PRO A 484 -14.42 -32.42 -1.27
N TRP A 485 -13.47 -31.71 -1.87
CA TRP A 485 -12.07 -32.12 -2.03
C TRP A 485 -11.10 -31.54 -0.99
N HIS A 486 -11.60 -30.68 -0.06
CA HIS A 486 -10.79 -30.08 1.01
C HIS A 486 -10.93 -30.78 2.38
N GLY A 487 -11.50 -31.97 2.40
CA GLY A 487 -11.74 -32.73 3.62
C GLY A 487 -12.76 -32.05 4.54
N GLN A 488 -12.53 -32.10 5.87
CA GLN A 488 -13.48 -31.54 6.84
C GLN A 488 -13.29 -30.04 7.12
N ARG A 489 -12.27 -29.40 6.56
CA ARG A 489 -11.99 -27.97 6.81
C ARG A 489 -12.97 -27.08 6.06
N GLY A 490 -13.56 -26.12 6.79
CA GLY A 490 -14.36 -25.06 6.18
C GLY A 490 -13.46 -24.06 5.45
N VAL A 491 -13.89 -23.65 4.25
CA VAL A 491 -13.25 -22.56 3.48
C VAL A 491 -14.16 -21.35 3.60
N GLN A 492 -13.58 -20.19 3.94
CA GLN A 492 -14.31 -18.94 4.03
C GLN A 492 -14.47 -18.32 2.63
N ILE A 493 -15.68 -17.97 2.26
CA ILE A 493 -15.96 -17.31 0.98
C ILE A 493 -16.35 -15.86 1.25
N PHE A 494 -15.69 -14.94 0.57
CA PHE A 494 -15.98 -13.52 0.62
C PHE A 494 -16.52 -13.07 -0.74
N TYR A 495 -17.69 -12.46 -0.74
CA TYR A 495 -18.32 -11.89 -1.93
C TYR A 495 -18.20 -10.38 -1.90
N CYS A 496 -17.64 -9.79 -2.96
CA CYS A 496 -17.39 -8.37 -3.05
C CYS A 496 -17.77 -7.81 -4.41
N TYR A 497 -18.06 -6.51 -4.49
CA TYR A 497 -18.18 -5.86 -5.77
C TYR A 497 -16.86 -5.89 -6.53
N HIS A 498 -16.96 -6.03 -7.86
CA HIS A 498 -15.76 -5.96 -8.70
C HIS A 498 -15.07 -4.60 -8.53
N PRO A 499 -13.74 -4.54 -8.38
CA PRO A 499 -13.01 -3.30 -8.10
C PRO A 499 -13.17 -2.18 -9.14
N THR A 500 -13.68 -2.46 -10.33
CA THR A 500 -13.94 -1.44 -11.36
C THR A 500 -15.26 -0.69 -11.17
N PHE A 501 -16.17 -1.15 -10.29
CA PHE A 501 -17.43 -0.44 -10.03
C PHE A 501 -17.20 0.83 -9.22
N GLU A 502 -17.41 2.00 -9.86
CA GLU A 502 -17.02 3.31 -9.35
C GLU A 502 -17.77 3.79 -8.11
N ASN A 503 -18.97 3.30 -7.89
CA ASN A 503 -19.93 3.87 -6.92
C ASN A 503 -20.13 3.03 -5.66
N LYS A 504 -19.34 1.96 -5.43
CA LYS A 504 -19.51 1.09 -4.27
C LYS A 504 -18.21 0.95 -3.49
N LYS A 505 -18.26 1.31 -2.22
CA LYS A 505 -17.16 1.09 -1.26
C LYS A 505 -17.02 -0.42 -1.06
N SER A 506 -15.91 -0.99 -1.49
CA SER A 506 -15.50 -2.31 -1.04
C SER A 506 -14.67 -2.12 0.22
N PRO A 507 -15.04 -2.73 1.34
CA PRO A 507 -14.25 -2.68 2.56
C PRO A 507 -12.91 -3.38 2.36
N CYS A 508 -11.92 -3.05 3.17
CA CYS A 508 -10.68 -3.82 3.22
C CYS A 508 -10.96 -5.18 3.86
N LEU A 509 -10.70 -6.26 3.17
CA LEU A 509 -10.86 -7.63 3.66
C LEU A 509 -9.63 -8.15 4.43
N ALA A 510 -8.52 -7.40 4.46
CA ALA A 510 -7.28 -7.82 5.11
C ALA A 510 -7.46 -8.39 6.53
N PRO A 511 -8.31 -7.83 7.40
CA PRO A 511 -8.53 -8.35 8.75
C PRO A 511 -9.15 -9.75 8.78
N TYR A 512 -9.79 -10.19 7.70
CA TYR A 512 -10.55 -11.45 7.63
C TYR A 512 -9.83 -12.55 6.83
N LEU A 513 -8.74 -12.21 6.15
CA LEU A 513 -8.06 -13.13 5.22
C LEU A 513 -6.83 -13.83 5.81
N GLY A 514 -6.57 -13.67 7.09
CA GLY A 514 -5.56 -14.42 7.85
C GLY A 514 -4.11 -14.12 7.46
#